data_b2a0e0109673979d4c1210967d3340cf
#
_entry.id   b2a0e0109673979d4c1210967d3340cf
#
_cell.length_a   1.000
_cell.length_b   1.000
_cell.length_c   1.000
_cell.angle_alpha   90.00
_cell.angle_beta   90.00
_cell.angle_gamma   90.00
#
_symmetry.space_group_name_H-M   'P 1'
#
loop_
_entity.id
_entity.type
_entity.pdbx_description
1 polymer ?
#
loop_
_entity_poly.entity_id
_entity_poly.type
_entity_poly.pdbx_seq_one_letter_code
_entity_poly.pdbx_strand_id
1 'polypeptide(L)'
;MTLDALNRTYDAMQREYGDPNLRSIFYGGCTESPDICFVFMNPTGRNIASDPAWTGIRAPWVGTKNIWDLFSAIGRFDERLYQEIKGRKPSDWSPAFAKEVYTEVARNRLFLTNLGKCTQADAAPVSNQVYSAYLSLLEQEIAIIDPKVIVLFGNQVSSVFLGRSISVSRCRKTRFDRTILGKTYPCF
;
A
#
# COMPACT_ATOMS: atom_id res chain seq x y z
N MET A 1 13.90 13.87 -3.94
CA MET A 1 14.07 12.40 -3.93
C MET A 1 13.18 11.83 -5.03
N THR A 2 13.50 10.65 -5.60
CA THR A 2 12.66 9.95 -6.58
C THR A 2 12.03 8.70 -5.97
N LEU A 3 10.97 8.15 -6.58
CA LEU A 3 10.37 6.88 -6.13
C LEU A 3 11.39 5.73 -6.14
N ASP A 4 12.29 5.69 -7.12
CA ASP A 4 13.35 4.67 -7.17
C ASP A 4 14.37 4.81 -6.03
N ALA A 5 14.66 6.03 -5.61
CA ALA A 5 15.53 6.24 -4.44
C ALA A 5 14.84 5.78 -3.15
N LEU A 6 13.53 6.03 -3.01
CA LEU A 6 12.74 5.51 -1.89
C LEU A 6 12.72 3.97 -1.88
N ASN A 7 12.53 3.33 -3.04
CA ASN A 7 12.52 1.88 -3.15
C ASN A 7 13.83 1.24 -2.66
N ARG A 8 14.99 1.85 -2.98
CA ARG A 8 16.29 1.38 -2.45
C ARG A 8 16.38 1.52 -0.93
N THR A 9 15.85 2.60 -0.38
CA THR A 9 15.79 2.80 1.08
C THR A 9 14.87 1.75 1.73
N TYR A 10 13.72 1.47 1.14
CA TYR A 10 12.81 0.43 1.63
C TYR A 10 13.45 -0.96 1.63
N ASP A 11 14.24 -1.29 0.60
CA ASP A 11 14.98 -2.56 0.57
C ASP A 11 16.07 -2.65 1.65
N ALA A 12 16.71 -1.54 1.98
CA ALA A 12 17.64 -1.49 3.11
C ALA A 12 16.92 -1.71 4.45
N MET A 13 15.78 -1.04 4.65
CA MET A 13 14.97 -1.16 5.87
C MET A 13 14.30 -2.53 6.03
N GLN A 14 14.05 -3.27 4.93
CA GLN A 14 13.57 -4.65 5.01
C GLN A 14 14.51 -5.53 5.81
N ARG A 15 15.82 -5.35 5.67
CA ARG A 15 16.84 -6.13 6.40
C ARG A 15 16.85 -5.86 7.88
N GLU A 16 16.40 -4.68 8.30
CA GLU A 16 16.36 -4.26 9.69
C GLU A 16 15.04 -4.61 10.37
N TYR A 17 13.91 -4.41 9.66
CA TYR A 17 12.57 -4.46 10.25
C TYR A 17 11.69 -5.60 9.73
N GLY A 18 12.06 -6.27 8.64
CA GLY A 18 11.28 -7.32 8.01
C GLY A 18 11.83 -8.72 8.24
N ASP A 19 11.11 -9.72 7.72
CA ASP A 19 11.61 -11.09 7.65
C ASP A 19 12.80 -11.16 6.68
N PRO A 20 13.94 -11.78 7.09
CA PRO A 20 15.15 -11.82 6.27
C PRO A 20 15.01 -12.64 5.00
N ASN A 21 14.03 -13.52 4.90
CA ASN A 21 13.76 -14.36 3.73
C ASN A 21 12.79 -13.70 2.74
N LEU A 22 12.25 -12.52 3.06
CA LEU A 22 11.26 -11.82 2.26
C LEU A 22 11.81 -10.47 1.77
N ARG A 23 11.20 -9.93 0.73
CA ARG A 23 11.54 -8.62 0.17
C ARG A 23 10.51 -7.58 0.56
N SER A 24 10.93 -6.32 0.62
CA SER A 24 10.03 -5.19 0.80
C SER A 24 8.99 -5.11 -0.32
N ILE A 25 7.80 -4.67 0.02
CA ILE A 25 6.73 -4.35 -0.92
C ILE A 25 6.65 -2.83 -1.03
N PHE A 26 6.61 -2.30 -2.24
CA PHE A 26 6.63 -0.88 -2.51
C PHE A 26 5.23 -0.28 -2.58
N TYR A 27 4.80 0.04 -3.79
CA TYR A 27 3.51 0.63 -4.13
C TYR A 27 3.05 0.08 -5.48
N GLY A 28 1.82 0.40 -5.86
CA GLY A 28 1.30 0.10 -7.19
C GLY A 28 0.16 1.03 -7.58
N GLY A 29 -0.02 1.21 -8.87
CA GLY A 29 -1.06 2.05 -9.44
C GLY A 29 -0.55 3.36 -10.05
N CYS A 30 -1.38 4.41 -10.01
CA CYS A 30 -1.12 5.70 -10.65
C CYS A 30 -0.11 6.54 -9.83
N THR A 31 1.02 6.85 -10.41
CA THR A 31 2.09 7.64 -9.77
C THR A 31 2.03 9.15 -10.09
N GLU A 32 1.07 9.57 -10.90
CA GLU A 32 0.91 10.97 -11.33
C GLU A 32 -0.43 11.52 -10.88
N SER A 33 -0.44 12.21 -9.75
CA SER A 33 -1.61 12.85 -9.14
C SER A 33 -2.84 11.92 -9.08
N PRO A 34 -2.75 10.75 -8.40
CA PRO A 34 -3.89 9.84 -8.27
C PRO A 34 -5.08 10.51 -7.57
N ASP A 35 -6.29 10.07 -7.89
CA ASP A 35 -7.47 10.56 -7.18
C ASP A 35 -7.45 10.12 -5.72
N ILE A 36 -7.05 8.86 -5.46
CA ILE A 36 -7.03 8.29 -4.12
C ILE A 36 -5.71 7.55 -3.88
N CYS A 37 -5.05 7.87 -2.78
CA CYS A 37 -3.95 7.09 -2.22
C CYS A 37 -4.47 6.25 -1.04
N PHE A 38 -4.43 4.94 -1.17
CA PHE A 38 -4.78 4.00 -0.09
C PHE A 38 -3.52 3.59 0.68
N VAL A 39 -3.52 3.85 1.99
CA VAL A 39 -2.40 3.50 2.87
C VAL A 39 -2.81 2.36 3.79
N PHE A 40 -2.14 1.22 3.65
CA PHE A 40 -2.33 0.01 4.47
C PHE A 40 -1.22 -0.11 5.52
N MET A 41 -1.27 -1.14 6.37
CA MET A 41 -0.29 -1.37 7.43
C MET A 41 1.08 -1.76 6.86
N ASN A 42 1.39 -3.02 6.83
CA ASN A 42 2.59 -3.63 6.28
C ASN A 42 2.20 -4.91 5.50
N PRO A 43 3.02 -5.32 4.53
CA PRO A 43 2.81 -6.58 3.83
C PRO A 43 3.21 -7.77 4.71
N THR A 44 2.68 -8.94 4.37
CA THR A 44 3.07 -10.22 4.95
C THR A 44 3.48 -11.18 3.84
N GLY A 45 4.07 -12.32 4.18
CA GLY A 45 4.45 -13.38 3.25
C GLY A 45 3.29 -13.94 2.41
N ARG A 46 2.03 -13.58 2.72
CA ARG A 46 0.87 -13.86 1.85
C ARG A 46 0.88 -13.10 0.54
N ASN A 47 1.58 -11.97 0.50
CA ASN A 47 1.83 -11.23 -0.73
C ASN A 47 2.97 -11.91 -1.47
N ILE A 48 2.65 -12.65 -2.54
CA ILE A 48 3.65 -13.43 -3.29
C ILE A 48 4.75 -12.57 -3.91
N ALA A 49 4.54 -11.27 -4.08
CA ALA A 49 5.57 -10.37 -4.58
C ALA A 49 6.70 -10.12 -3.58
N SER A 50 6.57 -10.59 -2.35
CA SER A 50 7.64 -10.57 -1.34
C SER A 50 8.62 -11.73 -1.49
N ASP A 51 8.28 -12.78 -2.24
CA ASP A 51 9.18 -13.89 -2.52
C ASP A 51 10.40 -13.40 -3.33
N PRO A 52 11.64 -13.72 -2.92
CA PRO A 52 12.84 -13.39 -3.70
C PRO A 52 12.83 -13.89 -5.14
N ALA A 53 12.16 -15.01 -5.43
CA ALA A 53 12.01 -15.56 -6.77
C ALA A 53 11.01 -14.78 -7.66
N TRP A 54 10.18 -13.92 -7.07
CA TRP A 54 9.22 -13.12 -7.83
C TRP A 54 9.91 -12.06 -8.69
N THR A 55 9.61 -12.04 -10.00
CA THR A 55 10.22 -11.12 -10.97
C THR A 55 9.28 -10.00 -11.43
N GLY A 56 8.04 -9.97 -10.91
CA GLY A 56 7.04 -8.96 -11.24
C GLY A 56 7.12 -7.72 -10.36
N ILE A 57 6.07 -6.89 -10.47
CA ILE A 57 5.93 -5.69 -9.64
C ILE A 57 5.82 -6.08 -8.15
N ARG A 58 6.50 -5.35 -7.28
CA ARG A 58 6.46 -5.51 -5.83
C ARG A 58 5.43 -4.55 -5.21
N ALA A 59 4.17 -4.80 -5.49
CA ALA A 59 3.06 -3.96 -5.05
C ALA A 59 2.25 -4.63 -3.94
N PRO A 60 1.48 -3.87 -3.12
CA PRO A 60 0.57 -4.44 -2.12
C PRO A 60 -0.44 -5.39 -2.75
N TRP A 61 -0.82 -6.46 -2.03
CA TRP A 61 -1.94 -7.35 -2.37
C TRP A 61 -1.77 -8.27 -3.59
N VAL A 62 -0.57 -8.41 -4.16
CA VAL A 62 -0.29 -9.39 -5.22
C VAL A 62 -0.50 -10.80 -4.68
N GLY A 63 -1.32 -11.62 -5.36
CA GLY A 63 -1.66 -12.98 -4.92
C GLY A 63 -2.77 -13.06 -3.87
N THR A 64 -3.40 -11.95 -3.48
CA THR A 64 -4.48 -11.93 -2.49
C THR A 64 -5.84 -11.65 -3.12
N LYS A 65 -6.94 -11.85 -2.36
CA LYS A 65 -8.30 -11.73 -2.90
C LYS A 65 -9.14 -10.62 -2.25
N ASN A 66 -9.01 -10.42 -0.94
CA ASN A 66 -10.03 -9.68 -0.19
C ASN A 66 -10.08 -8.18 -0.49
N ILE A 67 -8.95 -7.55 -0.78
CA ILE A 67 -8.94 -6.10 -1.04
C ILE A 67 -9.65 -5.75 -2.34
N TRP A 68 -9.65 -6.65 -3.31
CA TRP A 68 -10.26 -6.42 -4.61
C TRP A 68 -11.79 -6.33 -4.52
N ASP A 69 -12.41 -6.94 -3.49
CA ASP A 69 -13.82 -6.78 -3.17
C ASP A 69 -14.19 -5.31 -2.91
N LEU A 70 -13.30 -4.57 -2.23
CA LEU A 70 -13.49 -3.15 -1.98
C LEU A 70 -13.48 -2.34 -3.28
N PHE A 71 -12.50 -2.58 -4.16
CA PHE A 71 -12.37 -1.80 -5.39
C PHE A 71 -13.49 -2.10 -6.39
N SER A 72 -13.94 -3.34 -6.48
CA SER A 72 -15.15 -3.72 -7.22
C SER A 72 -16.39 -3.03 -6.63
N ALA A 73 -16.59 -3.11 -5.32
CA ALA A 73 -17.77 -2.55 -4.63
C ALA A 73 -17.90 -1.02 -4.77
N ILE A 74 -16.81 -0.29 -4.87
CA ILE A 74 -16.84 1.17 -5.11
C ILE A 74 -16.85 1.54 -6.60
N GLY A 75 -16.98 0.56 -7.50
CA GLY A 75 -17.03 0.78 -8.96
C GLY A 75 -15.72 1.31 -9.55
N ARG A 76 -14.59 1.01 -8.94
CA ARG A 76 -13.26 1.46 -9.35
C ARG A 76 -12.34 0.30 -9.78
N PHE A 77 -12.95 -0.77 -10.33
CA PHE A 77 -12.19 -1.91 -10.83
C PHE A 77 -13.00 -2.65 -11.89
N ASP A 78 -12.32 -3.14 -12.93
CA ASP A 78 -12.95 -3.92 -14.02
C ASP A 78 -13.51 -5.23 -13.48
N GLU A 79 -14.79 -5.52 -13.78
CA GLU A 79 -15.50 -6.69 -13.26
C GLU A 79 -14.90 -8.00 -13.77
N ARG A 80 -14.50 -8.07 -15.04
CA ARG A 80 -13.87 -9.28 -15.60
C ARG A 80 -12.59 -9.59 -14.86
N LEU A 81 -11.74 -8.59 -14.66
CA LEU A 81 -10.47 -8.74 -13.97
C LEU A 81 -10.67 -9.10 -12.49
N TYR A 82 -11.70 -8.52 -11.86
CA TYR A 82 -12.07 -8.86 -10.49
C TYR A 82 -12.47 -10.34 -10.37
N GLN A 83 -13.33 -10.86 -11.25
CA GLN A 83 -13.74 -12.26 -11.25
C GLN A 83 -12.54 -13.19 -11.52
N GLU A 84 -11.63 -12.79 -12.37
CA GLU A 84 -10.41 -13.53 -12.64
C GLU A 84 -9.52 -13.62 -11.39
N ILE A 85 -9.34 -12.54 -10.65
CA ILE A 85 -8.63 -12.53 -9.35
C ILE A 85 -9.31 -13.47 -8.35
N LYS A 86 -10.63 -13.42 -8.24
CA LYS A 86 -11.39 -14.28 -7.30
C LYS A 86 -11.23 -15.76 -7.61
N GLY A 87 -11.16 -16.13 -8.90
CA GLY A 87 -10.96 -17.53 -9.35
C GLY A 87 -9.54 -18.05 -9.17
N ARG A 88 -8.52 -17.19 -9.17
CA ARG A 88 -7.11 -17.60 -9.11
C ARG A 88 -6.65 -18.02 -7.70
N LYS A 89 -5.74 -18.97 -7.63
CA LYS A 89 -4.93 -19.22 -6.43
C LYS A 89 -3.72 -18.25 -6.41
N PRO A 90 -3.11 -17.99 -5.25
CA PRO A 90 -1.88 -17.17 -5.20
C PRO A 90 -0.79 -17.66 -6.15
N SER A 91 -0.58 -18.98 -6.26
CA SER A 91 0.39 -19.62 -7.17
C SER A 91 0.12 -19.40 -8.66
N ASP A 92 -1.10 -19.03 -9.02
CA ASP A 92 -1.51 -18.86 -10.43
C ASP A 92 -1.29 -17.41 -10.93
N TRP A 93 -0.82 -16.53 -10.04
CA TRP A 93 -0.44 -15.19 -10.44
C TRP A 93 0.93 -15.21 -11.14
N SER A 94 0.97 -14.63 -12.32
CA SER A 94 2.20 -14.36 -13.05
C SER A 94 2.61 -12.89 -12.94
N PRO A 95 3.88 -12.54 -13.20
CA PRO A 95 4.30 -11.14 -13.34
C PRO A 95 3.46 -10.35 -14.35
N ALA A 96 3.07 -10.96 -15.46
CA ALA A 96 2.23 -10.37 -16.49
C ALA A 96 0.82 -10.06 -15.95
N PHE A 97 0.20 -11.01 -15.25
CA PHE A 97 -1.11 -10.81 -14.65
C PHE A 97 -1.08 -9.73 -13.57
N ALA A 98 -0.08 -9.74 -12.69
CA ALA A 98 0.08 -8.67 -11.70
C ALA A 98 0.24 -7.29 -12.36
N LYS A 99 0.97 -7.20 -13.47
CA LYS A 99 1.09 -5.97 -14.26
C LYS A 99 -0.27 -5.52 -14.83
N GLU A 100 -1.08 -6.45 -15.36
CA GLU A 100 -2.44 -6.16 -15.85
C GLU A 100 -3.31 -5.57 -14.73
N VAL A 101 -3.35 -6.22 -13.57
CA VAL A 101 -4.09 -5.77 -12.38
C VAL A 101 -3.68 -4.35 -11.98
N TYR A 102 -2.37 -4.07 -11.89
CA TYR A 102 -1.91 -2.74 -11.48
C TYR A 102 -1.98 -1.68 -12.59
N THR A 103 -2.06 -2.09 -13.85
CA THR A 103 -2.43 -1.19 -14.96
C THR A 103 -3.88 -0.73 -14.79
N GLU A 104 -4.79 -1.64 -14.39
CA GLU A 104 -6.18 -1.29 -14.11
C GLU A 104 -6.30 -0.37 -12.88
N VAL A 105 -5.57 -0.64 -11.81
CA VAL A 105 -5.48 0.27 -10.64
C VAL A 105 -5.03 1.67 -11.07
N ALA A 106 -4.01 1.76 -11.91
CA ALA A 106 -3.51 3.04 -12.43
C ALA A 106 -4.53 3.75 -13.32
N ARG A 107 -5.24 3.01 -14.19
CA ARG A 107 -6.30 3.54 -15.07
C ARG A 107 -7.43 4.18 -14.25
N ASN A 108 -7.79 3.57 -13.13
CA ASN A 108 -8.77 4.12 -12.19
C ASN A 108 -8.20 5.21 -11.28
N ARG A 109 -6.97 5.69 -11.55
CA ARG A 109 -6.29 6.75 -10.81
C ARG A 109 -6.18 6.46 -9.31
N LEU A 110 -5.96 5.20 -8.97
CA LEU A 110 -5.72 4.74 -7.61
C LEU A 110 -4.22 4.50 -7.39
N PHE A 111 -3.75 4.77 -6.19
CA PHE A 111 -2.41 4.45 -5.72
C PHE A 111 -2.50 3.63 -4.44
N LEU A 112 -1.86 2.47 -4.41
CA LEU A 112 -1.87 1.55 -3.28
C LEU A 112 -0.49 1.50 -2.65
N THR A 113 -0.42 1.73 -1.36
CA THR A 113 0.83 1.72 -0.61
C THR A 113 0.65 1.20 0.81
N ASN A 114 1.75 0.95 1.51
CA ASN A 114 1.77 0.58 2.92
C ASN A 114 2.49 1.65 3.74
N LEU A 115 2.10 1.85 4.99
CA LEU A 115 2.85 2.67 5.92
C LEU A 115 4.23 2.05 6.19
N GLY A 116 4.28 0.77 6.58
CA GLY A 116 5.52 -0.01 6.63
C GLY A 116 5.72 -0.80 5.36
N LYS A 117 6.88 -0.71 4.74
CA LYS A 117 7.20 -1.49 3.53
C LYS A 117 7.83 -2.85 3.86
N CYS A 118 8.23 -3.05 5.14
CA CYS A 118 8.82 -4.30 5.59
C CYS A 118 7.78 -5.42 5.60
N THR A 119 8.10 -6.49 4.89
CA THR A 119 7.28 -7.71 4.86
C THR A 119 7.61 -8.56 6.07
N GLN A 120 6.58 -8.94 6.82
CA GLN A 120 6.66 -9.90 7.92
C GLN A 120 6.27 -11.30 7.43
N ALA A 121 6.76 -12.34 8.09
CA ALA A 121 6.39 -13.73 7.75
C ALA A 121 4.86 -13.94 7.86
N ASP A 122 4.27 -13.36 8.88
CA ASP A 122 2.84 -13.47 9.20
C ASP A 122 2.22 -12.11 9.57
N ALA A 123 1.01 -12.13 10.09
CA ALA A 123 0.27 -10.94 10.53
C ALA A 123 0.58 -10.51 11.97
N ALA A 124 1.75 -10.86 12.52
CA ALA A 124 2.16 -10.41 13.84
C ALA A 124 2.20 -8.87 13.90
N PRO A 125 1.82 -8.27 15.05
CA PRO A 125 1.81 -6.82 15.18
C PRO A 125 3.21 -6.22 15.02
N VAL A 126 3.33 -5.23 14.15
CA VAL A 126 4.53 -4.40 14.01
C VAL A 126 4.41 -3.20 14.96
N SER A 127 5.49 -2.85 15.64
CA SER A 127 5.47 -1.77 16.61
C SER A 127 5.29 -0.39 15.96
N ASN A 128 4.74 0.57 16.70
CA ASN A 128 4.63 1.95 16.25
C ASN A 128 6.00 2.59 15.97
N GLN A 129 7.06 2.15 16.66
CA GLN A 129 8.43 2.62 16.43
C GLN A 129 8.88 2.29 15.00
N VAL A 130 8.61 1.08 14.53
CA VAL A 130 8.90 0.67 13.14
C VAL A 130 8.12 1.53 12.16
N TYR A 131 6.81 1.70 12.36
CA TYR A 131 6.01 2.56 11.48
C TYR A 131 6.48 4.01 11.49
N SER A 132 6.91 4.54 12.63
CA SER A 132 7.46 5.89 12.72
C SER A 132 8.75 6.05 11.90
N ALA A 133 9.57 5.00 11.80
CA ALA A 133 10.77 5.01 10.97
C ALA A 133 10.43 5.11 9.45
N TYR A 134 9.27 4.57 9.03
CA TYR A 134 8.80 4.67 7.65
C TYR A 134 8.04 5.97 7.34
N LEU A 135 7.51 6.67 8.37
CA LEU A 135 6.56 7.76 8.17
C LEU A 135 7.13 8.88 7.30
N SER A 136 8.35 9.33 7.56
CA SER A 136 8.98 10.41 6.78
C SER A 136 9.23 10.01 5.31
N LEU A 137 9.47 8.74 5.04
CA LEU A 137 9.64 8.21 3.68
C LEU A 137 8.29 8.10 2.97
N LEU A 138 7.24 7.67 3.67
CA LEU A 138 5.87 7.67 3.14
C LEU A 138 5.40 9.10 2.83
N GLU A 139 5.71 10.09 3.68
CA GLU A 139 5.39 11.49 3.41
C GLU A 139 6.09 11.99 2.14
N GLN A 140 7.33 11.61 1.90
CA GLN A 140 8.02 11.91 0.64
C GLN A 140 7.40 11.20 -0.55
N GLU A 141 7.01 9.92 -0.41
CA GLU A 141 6.29 9.16 -1.44
C GLU A 141 4.98 9.88 -1.81
N ILE A 142 4.19 10.26 -0.81
CA ILE A 142 2.93 11.00 -1.00
C ILE A 142 3.17 12.36 -1.69
N ALA A 143 4.19 13.09 -1.29
CA ALA A 143 4.51 14.38 -1.91
C ALA A 143 4.94 14.24 -3.38
N ILE A 144 5.61 13.13 -3.73
CA ILE A 144 6.01 12.85 -5.13
C ILE A 144 4.79 12.54 -5.99
N ILE A 145 3.88 11.67 -5.51
CA ILE A 145 2.72 11.25 -6.31
C ILE A 145 1.58 12.26 -6.28
N ASP A 146 1.54 13.12 -5.28
CA ASP A 146 0.60 14.23 -5.11
C ASP A 146 -0.90 13.84 -5.23
N PRO A 147 -1.43 12.98 -4.36
CA PRO A 147 -2.81 12.49 -4.45
C PRO A 147 -3.82 13.58 -4.08
N LYS A 148 -5.06 13.46 -4.60
CA LYS A 148 -6.15 14.35 -4.19
C LYS A 148 -6.68 14.02 -2.79
N VAL A 149 -6.70 12.73 -2.44
CA VAL A 149 -7.25 12.21 -1.17
C VAL A 149 -6.39 11.06 -0.67
N ILE A 150 -6.25 10.95 0.66
CA ILE A 150 -5.58 9.82 1.32
C ILE A 150 -6.61 9.04 2.13
N VAL A 151 -6.66 7.73 1.96
CA VAL A 151 -7.52 6.82 2.74
C VAL A 151 -6.64 5.89 3.57
N LEU A 152 -6.84 5.93 4.90
CA LEU A 152 -6.01 5.24 5.88
C LEU A 152 -6.72 3.98 6.39
N PHE A 153 -6.08 2.83 6.29
CA PHE A 153 -6.67 1.55 6.69
C PHE A 153 -6.19 1.07 8.06
N GLY A 154 -7.09 1.15 9.04
CA GLY A 154 -6.89 0.61 10.37
C GLY A 154 -6.44 1.64 11.41
N ASN A 155 -6.71 1.32 12.68
CA ASN A 155 -6.46 2.23 13.81
C ASN A 155 -4.98 2.63 13.92
N GLN A 156 -4.08 1.67 13.74
CA GLN A 156 -2.65 1.89 13.89
C GLN A 156 -2.10 2.79 12.78
N VAL A 157 -2.43 2.50 11.51
CA VAL A 157 -2.04 3.35 10.36
C VAL A 157 -2.54 4.78 10.56
N SER A 158 -3.84 4.92 10.85
CA SER A 158 -4.45 6.23 11.05
C SER A 158 -3.82 6.99 12.21
N SER A 159 -3.54 6.29 13.32
CA SER A 159 -2.96 6.93 14.52
C SER A 159 -1.52 7.40 14.28
N VAL A 160 -0.68 6.58 13.68
CA VAL A 160 0.72 6.93 13.37
C VAL A 160 0.74 8.04 12.32
N PHE A 161 -0.02 7.90 11.24
CA PHE A 161 -0.02 8.87 10.16
C PHE A 161 -0.55 10.24 10.59
N LEU A 162 -1.61 10.28 11.39
CA LEU A 162 -2.22 11.54 11.87
C LEU A 162 -1.55 12.10 13.16
N GLY A 163 -0.61 11.35 13.75
CA GLY A 163 0.11 11.77 14.94
C GLY A 163 -0.76 11.86 16.20
N ARG A 164 -1.89 11.12 16.26
CA ARG A 164 -2.82 11.08 17.39
C ARG A 164 -3.60 9.78 17.46
N SER A 165 -4.13 9.41 18.62
CA SER A 165 -4.94 8.20 18.76
C SER A 165 -6.23 8.29 17.92
N ILE A 166 -6.41 7.33 17.02
CA ILE A 166 -7.59 7.20 16.16
C ILE A 166 -8.26 5.85 16.38
N SER A 167 -9.58 5.88 16.53
CA SER A 167 -10.45 4.70 16.46
C SER A 167 -11.32 4.83 15.21
N VAL A 168 -10.98 4.09 14.15
CA VAL A 168 -11.68 4.20 12.85
C VAL A 168 -13.17 3.91 12.95
N SER A 169 -13.60 3.05 13.88
CA SER A 169 -15.03 2.78 14.12
C SER A 169 -15.79 4.00 14.62
N ARG A 170 -15.12 4.90 15.35
CA ARG A 170 -15.69 6.14 15.90
C ARG A 170 -15.54 7.34 14.96
N CYS A 171 -14.62 7.27 14.01
CA CYS A 171 -14.28 8.35 13.09
C CYS A 171 -14.82 8.13 11.67
N ARG A 172 -15.81 7.24 11.50
CA ARG A 172 -16.43 7.01 10.20
C ARG A 172 -16.97 8.30 9.59
N LYS A 173 -16.69 8.52 8.30
CA LYS A 173 -17.10 9.72 7.54
C LYS A 173 -16.49 11.04 8.08
N THR A 174 -15.47 10.96 8.95
CA THR A 174 -14.77 12.15 9.41
C THR A 174 -13.58 12.42 8.51
N ARG A 175 -13.49 13.64 8.00
CA ARG A 175 -12.32 14.14 7.30
C ARG A 175 -11.30 14.66 8.31
N PHE A 176 -10.05 14.30 8.09
CA PHE A 176 -8.87 14.89 8.73
C PHE A 176 -8.02 15.58 7.68
N ASP A 177 -7.21 16.51 8.10
CA ASP A 177 -6.23 17.15 7.23
C ASP A 177 -4.82 16.85 7.76
N ARG A 178 -3.90 16.49 6.86
CA ARG A 178 -2.48 16.28 7.16
C ARG A 178 -1.64 17.18 6.26
N THR A 179 -0.79 18.01 6.86
CA THR A 179 0.19 18.80 6.11
C THR A 179 1.47 17.99 5.93
N ILE A 180 1.89 17.80 4.69
CA ILE A 180 3.09 17.06 4.28
C ILE A 180 3.91 17.97 3.38
N LEU A 181 5.14 18.29 3.76
CA LEU A 181 6.07 19.13 3.00
C LEU A 181 5.43 20.42 2.47
N GLY A 182 4.62 21.07 3.30
CA GLY A 182 3.97 22.35 3.00
C GLY A 182 2.63 22.28 2.25
N LYS A 183 2.19 21.09 1.84
CA LYS A 183 0.87 20.88 1.22
C LYS A 183 -0.05 20.12 2.16
N THR A 184 -1.32 20.54 2.22
CA THR A 184 -2.34 19.87 3.05
C THR A 184 -3.17 18.91 2.21
N TYR A 185 -3.29 17.68 2.70
CA TYR A 185 -4.04 16.58 2.08
C TYR A 185 -5.23 16.19 2.93
N PRO A 186 -6.44 16.04 2.32
CA PRO A 186 -7.59 15.46 3.01
C PRO A 186 -7.38 13.97 3.24
N CYS A 187 -7.62 13.51 4.48
CA CYS A 187 -7.46 12.14 4.93
C CYS A 187 -8.78 11.58 5.48
N PHE A 188 -9.08 10.31 5.22
CA PHE A 188 -10.27 9.58 5.69
C PHE A 188 -9.91 8.22 6.27
#